data_8be4fc8f2c9ba2f94073c9e1058cc5e1
#
_entry.id   8be4fc8f2c9ba2f94073c9e1058cc5e1
#
_cell.length_a   1.000
_cell.length_b   1.000
_cell.length_c   1.000
_cell.angle_alpha   90.00
_cell.angle_beta   90.00
_cell.angle_gamma   90.00
#
_symmetry.space_group_name_H-M   'P 1'
#
loop_
_entity.id
_entity.type
_entity.pdbx_description
1 polymer ?
#
loop_
_entity_poly.entity_id
_entity_poly.type
_entity_poly.pdbx_seq_one_letter_code
_entity_poly.pdbx_strand_id
1 'polypeptide(L)'
;VPDIRVGERRLAVAAGSNLLDALLAGGIAVPHSCRAGSCHACLVHCLQGEVDDTLPEALDPARREAGWRLACQCRVLGDLVLQPFDPERDGLPARVVACHWLGDVLRLRLEPERPLRYRAGQHLLLWSDDGVARPYSLASLPHEDPWLEFHIDCSAPGAFCDRARRLAPGALLRLGELRGGALRYEPDWQERPLLLMAAGTGLAPLWGILREALRV
;
A
#
# COMPACT_ATOMS: atom_id res chain seq x y z
N VAL A 1 -5.12 16.44 28.43
CA VAL A 1 -5.55 16.15 27.07
C VAL A 1 -4.29 16.12 26.23
N PRO A 2 -3.91 15.00 25.65
CA PRO A 2 -2.77 14.88 24.75
C PRO A 2 -2.80 15.87 23.58
N ASP A 3 -1.62 16.37 23.18
CA ASP A 3 -1.41 17.24 22.02
C ASP A 3 -0.66 16.48 20.92
N ILE A 4 -1.25 16.38 19.73
CA ILE A 4 -0.62 15.78 18.56
C ILE A 4 -0.13 16.89 17.63
N ARG A 5 1.18 16.91 17.35
CA ARG A 5 1.79 17.85 16.41
C ARG A 5 2.14 17.16 15.09
N VAL A 6 1.66 17.75 13.99
CA VAL A 6 1.99 17.33 12.62
C VAL A 6 2.43 18.58 11.83
N GLY A 7 3.74 18.75 11.63
CA GLY A 7 4.30 19.99 11.11
C GLY A 7 3.93 21.19 12.01
N GLU A 8 3.30 22.20 11.44
CA GLU A 8 2.82 23.40 12.14
C GLU A 8 1.46 23.20 12.86
N ARG A 9 0.74 22.11 12.56
CA ARG A 9 -0.59 21.85 13.11
C ARG A 9 -0.52 21.18 14.47
N ARG A 10 -1.44 21.58 15.36
CA ARG A 10 -1.63 20.98 16.69
C ARG A 10 -3.07 20.55 16.87
N LEU A 11 -3.26 19.38 17.45
CA LEU A 11 -4.57 18.76 17.66
C LEU A 11 -4.66 18.31 19.13
N ALA A 12 -5.58 18.88 19.88
CA ALA A 12 -5.91 18.39 21.21
C ALA A 12 -6.84 17.17 21.08
N VAL A 13 -6.44 16.01 21.60
CA VAL A 13 -7.11 14.74 21.38
C VAL A 13 -7.30 14.01 22.71
N ALA A 14 -8.44 13.36 22.91
CA ALA A 14 -8.66 12.57 24.12
C ALA A 14 -7.69 11.36 24.15
N ALA A 15 -7.13 11.07 25.32
CA ALA A 15 -6.34 9.85 25.51
C ALA A 15 -7.19 8.61 25.21
N GLY A 16 -6.58 7.58 24.60
CA GLY A 16 -7.26 6.37 24.15
C GLY A 16 -7.95 6.47 22.79
N SER A 17 -8.04 7.67 22.18
CA SER A 17 -8.58 7.84 20.82
C SER A 17 -7.77 7.04 19.80
N ASN A 18 -8.42 6.50 18.76
CA ASN A 18 -7.73 5.94 17.63
C ASN A 18 -6.95 7.06 16.89
N LEU A 19 -5.68 6.81 16.62
CA LEU A 19 -4.78 7.83 16.06
C LEU A 19 -5.20 8.27 14.65
N LEU A 20 -5.61 7.32 13.79
CA LEU A 20 -6.07 7.65 12.44
C LEU A 20 -7.32 8.54 12.49
N ASP A 21 -8.30 8.19 13.32
CA ASP A 21 -9.55 8.95 13.44
C ASP A 21 -9.28 10.35 13.99
N ALA A 22 -8.37 10.47 14.96
CA ALA A 22 -7.96 11.76 15.51
C ALA A 22 -7.30 12.65 14.46
N LEU A 23 -6.38 12.11 13.65
CA LEU A 23 -5.72 12.83 12.57
C LEU A 23 -6.73 13.31 11.50
N LEU A 24 -7.63 12.42 11.07
CA LEU A 24 -8.66 12.75 10.08
C LEU A 24 -9.63 13.81 10.60
N ALA A 25 -10.10 13.69 11.85
CA ALA A 25 -10.95 14.69 12.50
C ALA A 25 -10.27 16.05 12.60
N GLY A 26 -8.94 16.06 12.82
CA GLY A 26 -8.11 17.26 12.84
C GLY A 26 -7.79 17.82 11.44
N GLY A 27 -8.33 17.23 10.37
CA GLY A 27 -8.10 17.65 8.98
C GLY A 27 -6.71 17.31 8.45
N ILE A 28 -6.00 16.37 9.09
CA ILE A 28 -4.74 15.84 8.56
C ILE A 28 -5.08 14.72 7.57
N ALA A 29 -4.72 14.90 6.30
CA ALA A 29 -4.94 13.91 5.28
C ALA A 29 -3.98 12.73 5.46
N VAL A 30 -4.46 11.62 6.01
CA VAL A 30 -3.75 10.36 6.11
C VAL A 30 -4.47 9.35 5.22
N PRO A 31 -3.85 8.84 4.16
CA PRO A 31 -4.44 7.79 3.34
C PRO A 31 -4.77 6.57 4.18
N HIS A 32 -5.89 5.94 3.89
CA HIS A 32 -6.32 4.72 4.58
C HIS A 32 -7.24 3.88 3.69
N SER A 33 -7.31 2.59 3.96
CA SER A 33 -8.19 1.67 3.23
C SER A 33 -8.76 0.59 4.17
N CYS A 34 -7.97 -0.42 4.56
CA CYS A 34 -8.46 -1.59 5.28
C CYS A 34 -8.84 -1.32 6.76
N ARG A 35 -8.22 -0.34 7.41
CA ARG A 35 -8.32 -0.06 8.86
C ARG A 35 -8.00 -1.27 9.77
N ALA A 36 -7.38 -2.30 9.21
CA ALA A 36 -7.07 -3.58 9.86
C ALA A 36 -5.57 -3.91 9.88
N GLY A 37 -4.70 -2.91 9.63
CA GLY A 37 -3.26 -3.10 9.66
C GLY A 37 -2.65 -3.83 8.45
N SER A 38 -3.43 -4.26 7.45
CA SER A 38 -2.93 -5.08 6.35
C SER A 38 -2.43 -4.28 5.14
N CYS A 39 -3.04 -3.12 4.81
CA CYS A 39 -2.71 -2.38 3.59
C CYS A 39 -1.58 -1.37 3.75
N HIS A 40 -1.23 -0.97 4.97
CA HIS A 40 -0.23 0.05 5.34
C HIS A 40 -0.42 1.45 4.74
N ALA A 41 -1.61 1.76 4.21
CA ALA A 41 -1.89 3.09 3.66
C ALA A 41 -1.81 4.20 4.73
N CYS A 42 -2.11 3.88 5.99
CA CYS A 42 -2.11 4.84 7.11
C CYS A 42 -0.77 4.93 7.87
N LEU A 43 0.35 4.69 7.16
CA LEU A 43 1.67 4.74 7.75
C LEU A 43 2.03 6.17 8.17
N VAL A 44 2.47 6.32 9.41
CA VAL A 44 2.95 7.58 10.00
C VAL A 44 4.26 7.34 10.74
N HIS A 45 5.14 8.32 10.73
CA HIS A 45 6.37 8.31 11.51
C HIS A 45 6.14 9.04 12.85
N CYS A 46 6.28 8.34 13.96
CA CYS A 46 6.24 8.89 15.31
C CYS A 46 7.64 9.38 15.66
N LEU A 47 7.83 10.69 15.59
CA LEU A 47 9.12 11.34 15.86
C LEU A 47 9.36 11.52 17.35
N GLN A 48 8.30 11.74 18.14
CA GLN A 48 8.35 11.89 19.59
C GLN A 48 7.04 11.38 20.21
N GLY A 49 7.15 10.87 21.43
CA GLY A 49 6.05 10.30 22.19
C GLY A 49 5.85 8.81 21.92
N GLU A 50 4.87 8.24 22.61
CA GLU A 50 4.53 6.82 22.52
C GLU A 50 3.05 6.64 22.20
N VAL A 51 2.75 5.60 21.45
CA VAL A 51 1.39 5.16 21.14
C VAL A 51 1.17 3.76 21.68
N ASP A 52 -0.06 3.42 22.01
CA ASP A 52 -0.46 2.04 22.23
C ASP A 52 -0.74 1.40 20.86
N ASP A 53 0.21 0.59 20.38
CA ASP A 53 0.13 -0.13 19.10
C ASP A 53 -0.51 -1.49 19.36
N THR A 54 -1.75 -1.66 18.90
CA THR A 54 -2.56 -2.87 19.15
C THR A 54 -2.20 -4.03 18.22
N LEU A 55 -1.39 -3.80 17.18
CA LEU A 55 -0.99 -4.81 16.20
C LEU A 55 0.48 -4.60 15.75
N PRO A 56 1.44 -4.62 16.68
CA PRO A 56 2.83 -4.27 16.39
C PRO A 56 3.49 -5.22 15.37
N GLU A 57 3.05 -6.47 15.29
CA GLU A 57 3.54 -7.47 14.35
C GLU A 57 3.13 -7.20 12.88
N ALA A 58 2.19 -6.29 12.64
CA ALA A 58 1.81 -5.89 11.28
C ALA A 58 2.94 -5.13 10.56
N LEU A 59 3.84 -4.47 11.30
CA LEU A 59 5.02 -3.80 10.75
C LEU A 59 6.28 -4.64 10.95
N ASP A 60 7.17 -4.54 9.96
CA ASP A 60 8.53 -5.06 10.10
C ASP A 60 9.21 -4.47 11.34
N PRO A 61 9.94 -5.28 12.16
CA PRO A 61 10.60 -4.81 13.38
C PRO A 61 11.51 -3.61 13.16
N ALA A 62 12.32 -3.60 12.09
CA ALA A 62 13.22 -2.48 11.80
C ALA A 62 12.46 -1.18 11.49
N ARG A 63 11.32 -1.28 10.79
CA ARG A 63 10.43 -0.13 10.56
C ARG A 63 9.86 0.39 11.87
N ARG A 64 9.39 -0.49 12.74
CA ARG A 64 8.84 -0.13 14.04
C ARG A 64 9.88 0.52 14.94
N GLU A 65 11.09 -0.01 14.98
CA GLU A 65 12.25 0.57 15.70
C GLU A 65 12.62 1.95 15.17
N ALA A 66 12.49 2.16 13.83
CA ALA A 66 12.67 3.46 13.21
C ALA A 66 11.50 4.43 13.47
N GLY A 67 10.52 4.09 14.30
CA GLY A 67 9.42 4.98 14.69
C GLY A 67 8.18 4.93 13.79
N TRP A 68 8.13 4.08 12.77
CA TRP A 68 6.95 3.94 11.92
C TRP A 68 5.81 3.22 12.65
N ARG A 69 4.58 3.70 12.41
CA ARG A 69 3.34 3.16 13.01
C ARG A 69 2.21 3.13 11.99
N LEU A 70 1.28 2.20 12.17
CA LEU A 70 0.02 2.17 11.44
C LEU A 70 -1.04 2.94 12.23
N ALA A 71 -1.36 4.14 11.83
CA ALA A 71 -2.26 5.01 12.58
C ALA A 71 -3.61 4.36 12.92
N CYS A 72 -4.13 3.48 12.06
CA CYS A 72 -5.38 2.78 12.31
C CYS A 72 -5.30 1.74 13.44
N GLN A 73 -4.09 1.30 13.82
CA GLN A 73 -3.85 0.32 14.88
C GLN A 73 -3.31 0.96 16.16
N CYS A 74 -3.13 2.28 16.17
CA CYS A 74 -2.57 2.99 17.32
C CYS A 74 -3.63 3.77 18.10
N ARG A 75 -3.45 3.82 19.41
CA ARG A 75 -4.20 4.68 20.32
C ARG A 75 -3.28 5.74 20.92
N VAL A 76 -3.82 6.93 21.11
CA VAL A 76 -3.10 8.06 21.68
C VAL A 76 -2.95 7.86 23.18
N LEU A 77 -1.73 7.82 23.70
CA LEU A 77 -1.45 7.74 25.14
C LEU A 77 -1.11 9.12 25.71
N GLY A 78 -0.28 9.89 25.04
CA GLY A 78 0.25 11.16 25.46
C GLY A 78 0.53 12.09 24.29
N ASP A 79 1.34 13.11 24.51
CA ASP A 79 1.75 14.04 23.46
C ASP A 79 2.57 13.35 22.40
N LEU A 80 2.30 13.68 21.13
CA LEU A 80 2.93 13.05 19.97
C LEU A 80 3.45 14.10 18.99
N VAL A 81 4.58 13.81 18.36
CA VAL A 81 5.05 14.50 17.17
C VAL A 81 5.08 13.51 16.03
N LEU A 82 4.27 13.74 15.01
CA LEU A 82 4.05 12.82 13.91
C LEU A 82 4.38 13.44 12.56
N GLN A 83 4.81 12.60 11.63
CA GLN A 83 4.97 12.93 10.23
C GLN A 83 4.27 11.84 9.38
N PRO A 84 3.22 12.18 8.61
CA PRO A 84 2.62 11.26 7.67
C PRO A 84 3.63 10.78 6.61
N PHE A 85 3.41 9.58 6.08
CA PHE A 85 4.17 9.10 4.95
C PHE A 85 4.05 10.08 3.78
N ASP A 86 5.19 10.48 3.22
CA ASP A 86 5.27 11.36 2.06
C ASP A 86 5.70 10.53 0.84
N PRO A 87 4.80 10.30 -0.14
CA PRO A 87 5.13 9.48 -1.29
C PRO A 87 6.26 10.04 -2.13
N GLU A 88 6.51 11.36 -2.14
CA GLU A 88 7.62 11.95 -2.89
C GLU A 88 8.97 11.67 -2.24
N ARG A 89 9.03 11.70 -0.92
CA ARG A 89 10.25 11.44 -0.16
C ARG A 89 10.47 9.95 0.10
N ASP A 90 9.41 9.26 0.49
CA ASP A 90 9.47 7.92 1.07
C ASP A 90 9.08 6.81 0.07
N GLY A 91 8.45 7.18 -1.05
CA GLY A 91 7.99 6.27 -2.09
C GLY A 91 9.04 6.02 -3.18
N LEU A 92 8.96 4.86 -3.84
CA LEU A 92 9.78 4.55 -5.01
C LEU A 92 9.11 5.08 -6.28
N PRO A 93 9.74 5.98 -7.04
CA PRO A 93 9.19 6.44 -8.33
C PRO A 93 9.03 5.29 -9.32
N ALA A 94 7.93 5.32 -10.07
CA ALA A 94 7.68 4.37 -11.15
C ALA A 94 6.99 5.08 -12.32
N ARG A 95 7.48 4.84 -13.52
CA ARG A 95 6.97 5.42 -14.75
C ARG A 95 5.89 4.51 -15.35
N VAL A 96 4.80 5.09 -15.79
CA VAL A 96 3.78 4.39 -16.57
C VAL A 96 4.37 4.02 -17.95
N VAL A 97 4.44 2.74 -18.23
CA VAL A 97 4.88 2.18 -19.53
C VAL A 97 3.68 1.99 -20.45
N ALA A 98 2.58 1.45 -19.92
CA ALA A 98 1.37 1.19 -20.70
C ALA A 98 0.12 1.23 -19.82
N CYS A 99 -0.95 1.72 -20.43
CA CYS A 99 -2.32 1.66 -19.93
C CYS A 99 -3.17 0.94 -20.96
N HIS A 100 -3.67 -0.25 -20.61
CA HIS A 100 -4.55 -1.02 -21.50
C HIS A 100 -5.87 -1.28 -20.81
N TRP A 101 -6.96 -0.77 -21.39
CA TRP A 101 -8.30 -0.91 -20.87
C TRP A 101 -9.01 -2.13 -21.45
N LEU A 102 -9.57 -2.96 -20.58
CA LEU A 102 -10.40 -4.12 -20.88
C LEU A 102 -11.76 -3.87 -20.21
N GLY A 103 -12.67 -3.20 -20.94
CA GLY A 103 -13.87 -2.65 -20.33
C GLY A 103 -13.49 -1.65 -19.23
N ASP A 104 -13.97 -1.86 -18.02
CA ASP A 104 -13.67 -1.01 -16.86
C ASP A 104 -12.41 -1.44 -16.08
N VAL A 105 -11.70 -2.46 -16.54
CA VAL A 105 -10.46 -2.91 -15.92
C VAL A 105 -9.25 -2.30 -16.63
N LEU A 106 -8.45 -1.55 -15.89
CA LEU A 106 -7.15 -1.06 -16.36
C LEU A 106 -6.07 -2.09 -16.07
N ARG A 107 -5.40 -2.59 -17.12
CA ARG A 107 -4.12 -3.26 -17.03
C ARG A 107 -3.02 -2.19 -17.11
N LEU A 108 -2.43 -1.88 -15.97
CA LEU A 108 -1.40 -0.87 -15.81
C LEU A 108 -0.03 -1.52 -15.72
N ARG A 109 0.94 -1.03 -16.51
CA ARG A 109 2.33 -1.47 -16.45
C ARG A 109 3.22 -0.32 -16.03
N LEU A 110 4.07 -0.57 -15.04
CA LEU A 110 4.98 0.41 -14.45
C LEU A 110 6.42 -0.07 -14.52
N GLU A 111 7.33 0.85 -14.85
CA GLU A 111 8.76 0.67 -14.75
C GLU A 111 9.25 1.41 -13.49
N PRO A 112 9.68 0.71 -12.44
CA PRO A 112 10.22 1.35 -11.24
C PRO A 112 11.62 1.91 -11.51
N GLU A 113 11.97 3.03 -10.86
CA GLU A 113 13.29 3.68 -11.00
C GLU A 113 14.45 2.75 -10.60
N ARG A 114 14.18 1.81 -9.70
CA ARG A 114 15.12 0.75 -9.31
C ARG A 114 14.40 -0.59 -9.25
N PRO A 115 15.10 -1.71 -9.53
CA PRO A 115 14.49 -3.03 -9.47
C PRO A 115 13.84 -3.32 -8.11
N LEU A 116 12.62 -3.84 -8.15
CA LEU A 116 11.89 -4.28 -6.97
C LEU A 116 12.00 -5.80 -6.83
N ARG A 117 12.48 -6.26 -5.68
CA ARG A 117 12.48 -7.70 -5.36
C ARG A 117 11.15 -8.05 -4.71
N TYR A 118 10.38 -8.91 -5.37
CA TYR A 118 9.09 -9.36 -4.86
C TYR A 118 8.86 -10.83 -5.19
N ARG A 119 7.83 -11.42 -4.59
CA ARG A 119 7.33 -12.75 -4.92
C ARG A 119 5.96 -12.62 -5.58
N ALA A 120 5.64 -13.56 -6.48
CA ALA A 120 4.33 -13.63 -7.10
C ALA A 120 3.20 -13.62 -6.04
N GLY A 121 2.15 -12.85 -6.28
CA GLY A 121 1.01 -12.69 -5.38
C GLY A 121 1.13 -11.56 -4.35
N GLN A 122 2.28 -10.93 -4.20
CA GLN A 122 2.43 -9.77 -3.31
C GLN A 122 1.70 -8.54 -3.85
N HIS A 123 1.48 -7.58 -2.97
CA HIS A 123 0.84 -6.29 -3.31
C HIS A 123 1.64 -5.12 -2.73
N LEU A 124 1.36 -3.93 -3.23
CA LEU A 124 1.90 -2.68 -2.72
C LEU A 124 0.90 -1.54 -2.90
N LEU A 125 1.18 -0.40 -2.29
CA LEU A 125 0.41 0.82 -2.52
C LEU A 125 0.87 1.50 -3.80
N LEU A 126 -0.08 1.89 -4.63
CA LEU A 126 0.14 2.86 -5.69
C LEU A 126 -0.34 4.23 -5.22
N TRP A 127 0.54 5.22 -5.34
CA TRP A 127 0.28 6.61 -5.02
C TRP A 127 0.20 7.44 -6.30
N SER A 128 -0.86 8.20 -6.44
CA SER A 128 -0.96 9.23 -7.47
C SER A 128 -0.18 10.48 -7.06
N ASP A 129 0.06 11.38 -8.00
CA ASP A 129 0.72 12.66 -7.83
C ASP A 129 0.03 13.59 -6.81
N ASP A 130 -1.28 13.46 -6.66
CA ASP A 130 -2.09 14.21 -5.70
C ASP A 130 -2.32 13.49 -4.35
N GLY A 131 -1.53 12.46 -4.06
CA GLY A 131 -1.50 11.77 -2.76
C GLY A 131 -2.62 10.77 -2.52
N VAL A 132 -3.37 10.37 -3.54
CA VAL A 132 -4.33 9.27 -3.41
C VAL A 132 -3.62 7.94 -3.49
N ALA A 133 -3.79 7.09 -2.47
CA ALA A 133 -3.17 5.76 -2.41
C ALA A 133 -4.20 4.64 -2.35
N ARG A 134 -3.92 3.54 -3.06
CA ARG A 134 -4.68 2.29 -2.94
C ARG A 134 -3.75 1.08 -3.06
N PRO A 135 -4.04 0.00 -2.32
CA PRO A 135 -3.30 -1.26 -2.47
C PRO A 135 -3.74 -2.00 -3.73
N TYR A 136 -2.74 -2.47 -4.49
CA TYR A 136 -2.96 -3.31 -5.66
C TYR A 136 -1.98 -4.48 -5.69
N SER A 137 -2.48 -5.65 -6.06
CA SER A 137 -1.68 -6.86 -6.20
C SER A 137 -0.91 -6.84 -7.51
N LEU A 138 0.32 -7.37 -7.44
CA LEU A 138 1.18 -7.57 -8.60
C LEU A 138 0.68 -8.79 -9.40
N ALA A 139 0.39 -8.57 -10.66
CA ALA A 139 0.05 -9.62 -11.64
C ALA A 139 1.27 -10.07 -12.43
N SER A 140 2.34 -9.28 -12.42
CA SER A 140 3.61 -9.60 -13.05
C SER A 140 4.38 -10.68 -12.29
N LEU A 141 5.28 -11.34 -13.02
CA LEU A 141 6.17 -12.35 -12.47
C LEU A 141 7.58 -11.77 -12.33
N PRO A 142 8.20 -11.82 -11.12
CA PRO A 142 9.56 -11.34 -10.94
C PRO A 142 10.53 -12.14 -11.82
N HIS A 143 11.53 -11.46 -12.37
CA HIS A 143 12.57 -12.01 -13.26
C HIS A 143 12.13 -12.40 -14.69
N GLU A 144 10.82 -12.42 -14.99
CA GLU A 144 10.32 -12.67 -16.34
C GLU A 144 9.77 -11.40 -16.99
N ASP A 145 8.90 -10.69 -16.25
CA ASP A 145 8.31 -9.46 -16.76
C ASP A 145 9.24 -8.28 -16.50
N PRO A 146 9.53 -7.45 -17.53
CA PRO A 146 10.42 -6.30 -17.37
C PRO A 146 9.75 -5.12 -16.64
N TRP A 147 8.45 -5.20 -16.36
CA TRP A 147 7.66 -4.20 -15.67
C TRP A 147 6.79 -4.81 -14.57
N LEU A 148 6.32 -3.97 -13.66
CA LEU A 148 5.29 -4.32 -12.69
C LEU A 148 3.93 -4.20 -13.35
N GLU A 149 3.09 -5.22 -13.28
CA GLU A 149 1.74 -5.21 -13.84
C GLU A 149 0.68 -5.26 -12.74
N PHE A 150 -0.34 -4.42 -12.89
CA PHE A 150 -1.48 -4.30 -11.99
C PHE A 150 -2.79 -4.35 -12.77
N HIS A 151 -3.81 -4.98 -12.18
CA HIS A 151 -5.17 -4.99 -12.70
C HIS A 151 -6.05 -4.17 -11.76
N ILE A 152 -6.58 -3.05 -12.26
CA ILE A 152 -7.32 -2.07 -11.47
C ILE A 152 -8.76 -2.03 -11.97
N ASP A 153 -9.69 -2.45 -11.13
CA ASP A 153 -11.11 -2.35 -11.42
C ASP A 153 -11.59 -0.92 -11.16
N CYS A 154 -12.09 -0.29 -12.21
CA CYS A 154 -12.66 1.05 -12.22
C CYS A 154 -14.14 1.04 -12.58
N SER A 155 -14.84 -0.08 -12.41
CA SER A 155 -16.29 -0.21 -12.68
C SER A 155 -17.13 0.67 -11.74
N ALA A 156 -16.63 0.93 -10.54
CA ALA A 156 -17.23 1.85 -9.58
C ALA A 156 -16.46 3.17 -9.49
N PRO A 157 -17.12 4.31 -9.19
CA PRO A 157 -16.45 5.58 -8.91
C PRO A 157 -15.48 5.45 -7.75
N GLY A 158 -14.33 6.12 -7.85
CA GLY A 158 -13.34 6.10 -6.78
C GLY A 158 -12.18 7.03 -7.04
N ALA A 159 -11.63 7.63 -5.98
CA ALA A 159 -10.60 8.63 -6.10
C ALA A 159 -9.39 8.17 -6.91
N PHE A 160 -8.94 6.91 -6.77
CA PHE A 160 -7.85 6.38 -7.58
C PHE A 160 -8.31 6.05 -9.01
N CYS A 161 -9.53 5.56 -9.21
CA CYS A 161 -10.07 5.26 -10.54
C CYS A 161 -10.19 6.51 -11.42
N ASP A 162 -10.55 7.65 -10.82
CA ASP A 162 -10.60 8.93 -11.52
C ASP A 162 -9.21 9.38 -12.01
N ARG A 163 -8.14 9.07 -11.26
CA ARG A 163 -6.75 9.30 -11.67
C ARG A 163 -6.31 8.29 -12.71
N ALA A 164 -6.62 7.01 -12.49
CA ALA A 164 -6.29 5.93 -13.42
C ALA A 164 -6.82 6.18 -14.84
N ARG A 165 -8.02 6.77 -14.96
CA ARG A 165 -8.61 7.14 -16.26
C ARG A 165 -7.84 8.25 -17.00
N ARG A 166 -6.99 9.00 -16.30
CA ARG A 166 -6.17 10.09 -16.87
C ARG A 166 -4.70 9.70 -17.05
N LEU A 167 -4.31 8.50 -16.59
CA LEU A 167 -2.95 8.01 -16.76
C LEU A 167 -2.62 7.80 -18.23
N ALA A 168 -1.41 8.20 -18.60
CA ALA A 168 -0.83 7.98 -19.91
C ALA A 168 0.62 7.47 -19.77
N PRO A 169 1.17 6.80 -20.79
CA PRO A 169 2.58 6.46 -20.80
C PRO A 169 3.46 7.68 -20.54
N GLY A 170 4.47 7.52 -19.70
CA GLY A 170 5.34 8.59 -19.22
C GLY A 170 4.92 9.25 -17.92
N ALA A 171 3.66 9.11 -17.46
CA ALA A 171 3.22 9.61 -16.17
C ALA A 171 4.01 8.93 -15.03
N LEU A 172 4.16 9.63 -13.89
CA LEU A 172 4.82 9.12 -12.70
C LEU A 172 3.79 8.76 -11.63
N LEU A 173 3.96 7.59 -11.06
CA LEU A 173 3.34 7.15 -9.83
C LEU A 173 4.43 6.89 -8.79
N ARG A 174 4.02 6.72 -7.53
CA ARG A 174 4.93 6.31 -6.47
C ARG A 174 4.49 4.96 -5.91
N LEU A 175 5.46 4.09 -5.68
CA LEU A 175 5.23 2.80 -5.08
C LEU A 175 5.50 2.92 -3.58
N GLY A 176 4.54 2.50 -2.80
CA GLY A 176 4.69 2.37 -1.36
C GLY A 176 5.34 1.03 -0.98
N GLU A 177 5.16 0.64 0.26
CA GLU A 177 5.74 -0.58 0.80
C GLU A 177 5.20 -1.84 0.12
N LEU A 178 6.10 -2.77 -0.21
CA LEU A 178 5.77 -4.09 -0.70
C LEU A 178 5.27 -4.96 0.45
N ARG A 179 4.13 -5.61 0.25
CA ARG A 179 3.49 -6.45 1.26
C ARG A 179 3.26 -7.87 0.73
N GLY A 180 3.48 -8.84 1.62
CA GLY A 180 3.17 -10.24 1.38
C GLY A 180 1.73 -10.56 1.78
N GLY A 181 1.50 -11.33 2.72
CA GLY A 181 0.25 -11.90 3.17
C GLY A 181 0.14 -13.34 2.72
N ALA A 182 -1.07 -13.91 2.85
CA ALA A 182 -1.32 -15.31 2.52
C ALA A 182 -1.21 -15.60 1.01
N LEU A 183 -1.38 -14.58 0.16
CA LEU A 183 -1.30 -14.69 -1.30
C LEU A 183 0.10 -14.38 -1.82
N ARG A 184 1.13 -15.01 -1.26
CA ARG A 184 2.47 -14.96 -1.83
C ARG A 184 2.90 -16.39 -2.14
N TYR A 185 3.46 -16.59 -3.32
CA TYR A 185 3.95 -17.91 -3.71
C TYR A 185 5.07 -18.39 -2.77
N GLU A 186 4.94 -19.62 -2.29
CA GLU A 186 5.96 -20.28 -1.48
C GLU A 186 6.50 -21.52 -2.23
N PRO A 187 7.83 -21.75 -2.25
CA PRO A 187 8.44 -22.86 -3.02
C PRO A 187 7.92 -24.25 -2.68
N ASP A 188 7.51 -24.49 -1.45
CA ASP A 188 6.95 -25.78 -1.00
C ASP A 188 5.56 -26.08 -1.57
N TRP A 189 4.93 -25.13 -2.24
CA TRP A 189 3.64 -25.34 -2.93
C TRP A 189 3.79 -26.19 -4.21
N GLN A 190 5.00 -26.30 -4.76
CA GLN A 190 5.25 -27.11 -5.96
C GLN A 190 4.92 -28.58 -5.77
N GLU A 191 5.04 -29.09 -4.55
CA GLU A 191 4.75 -30.49 -4.23
C GLU A 191 3.29 -30.76 -3.88
N ARG A 192 2.42 -29.76 -4.00
CA ARG A 192 1.00 -29.83 -3.59
C ARG A 192 0.07 -29.43 -4.73
N PRO A 193 -1.11 -30.07 -4.84
CA PRO A 193 -2.12 -29.59 -5.77
C PRO A 193 -2.60 -28.20 -5.33
N LEU A 194 -2.59 -27.24 -6.26
CA LEU A 194 -3.07 -25.88 -6.02
C LEU A 194 -4.46 -25.71 -6.64
N LEU A 195 -5.42 -25.25 -5.83
CA LEU A 195 -6.71 -24.76 -6.30
C LEU A 195 -6.72 -23.24 -6.19
N LEU A 196 -6.74 -22.55 -7.33
CA LEU A 196 -6.79 -21.09 -7.40
C LEU A 196 -8.20 -20.64 -7.79
N MET A 197 -8.84 -19.84 -6.94
CA MET A 197 -10.16 -19.29 -7.21
C MET A 197 -10.10 -17.76 -7.18
N ALA A 198 -10.58 -17.13 -8.24
CA ALA A 198 -10.59 -15.67 -8.38
C ALA A 198 -11.92 -15.17 -8.91
N ALA A 199 -12.28 -13.94 -8.52
CA ALA A 199 -13.34 -13.16 -9.13
C ALA A 199 -12.80 -11.78 -9.48
N GLY A 200 -13.12 -11.26 -10.67
CA GLY A 200 -12.69 -9.94 -11.14
C GLY A 200 -11.17 -9.77 -11.08
N THR A 201 -10.73 -8.63 -10.60
CA THR A 201 -9.29 -8.31 -10.44
C THR A 201 -8.59 -9.08 -9.32
N GLY A 202 -9.31 -9.88 -8.53
CA GLY A 202 -8.70 -10.88 -7.64
C GLY A 202 -7.87 -11.93 -8.41
N LEU A 203 -8.02 -12.01 -9.73
CA LEU A 203 -7.15 -12.81 -10.61
C LEU A 203 -5.70 -12.29 -10.62
N ALA A 204 -5.44 -11.00 -10.42
CA ALA A 204 -4.12 -10.40 -10.54
C ALA A 204 -3.04 -11.13 -9.71
N PRO A 205 -3.17 -11.29 -8.38
CA PRO A 205 -2.18 -12.02 -7.59
C PRO A 205 -2.10 -13.51 -7.97
N LEU A 206 -3.24 -14.12 -8.29
CA LEU A 206 -3.28 -15.55 -8.63
C LEU A 206 -2.67 -15.83 -10.01
N TRP A 207 -2.72 -14.87 -10.92
CA TRP A 207 -2.04 -14.97 -12.22
C TRP A 207 -0.52 -15.08 -12.08
N GLY A 208 0.08 -14.23 -11.23
CA GLY A 208 1.50 -14.34 -10.91
C GLY A 208 1.84 -15.67 -10.23
N ILE A 209 1.04 -16.09 -9.24
CA ILE A 209 1.22 -17.37 -8.54
C ILE A 209 1.12 -18.57 -9.50
N LEU A 210 0.12 -18.57 -10.39
CA LEU A 210 -0.04 -19.64 -11.39
C LEU A 210 1.19 -19.74 -12.30
N ARG A 211 1.67 -18.62 -12.84
CA ARG A 211 2.85 -18.57 -13.70
C ARG A 211 4.10 -19.07 -12.98
N GLU A 212 4.29 -18.67 -11.72
CA GLU A 212 5.41 -19.14 -10.90
C GLU A 212 5.32 -20.65 -10.65
N ALA A 213 4.14 -21.15 -10.34
CA ALA A 213 3.92 -22.58 -10.11
C ALA A 213 4.16 -23.44 -11.37
N LEU A 214 3.99 -22.87 -12.57
CA LEU A 214 4.20 -23.55 -13.86
C LEU A 214 5.64 -23.43 -14.41
N ARG A 215 6.52 -22.72 -13.70
CA ARG A 215 7.93 -22.51 -14.11
C ARG A 215 8.86 -23.70 -13.91
N VAL A 216 8.40 -24.80 -13.48
CA VAL A 216 9.20 -26.01 -13.16
C VAL A 216 9.79 -26.64 -14.40
#